data_96c98c9a2ac0084f02b08c32c407abc6
#
_entry.id   96c98c9a2ac0084f02b08c32c407abc6
#
_cell.length_a   1.000
_cell.length_b   1.000
_cell.length_c   1.000
_cell.angle_alpha   90.00
_cell.angle_beta   90.00
_cell.angle_gamma   90.00
#
_symmetry.space_group_name_H-M   'P 1'
#
loop_
_entity.id
_entity.type
_entity.pdbx_description
1 polymer ?
#
loop_
_entity_poly.entity_id
_entity_poly.type
_entity_poly.pdbx_seq_one_letter_code
_entity_poly.pdbx_strand_id
1 'polypeptide(L)'
;MSLSRRDFLKSSAAASAAAAIGMTVPADLQAQANVAEGGWRWDKAACRFCGTGCGIMLATKEGKIVAVKGDPAAPVNRGLNCIKGYFNAKIMYGADRLKQPLLRMNAKGEFDKKADFAPVSWKRAFDEMEKHIRIALKEKGPEGVAVFASGQHTIMEGYAAQKMMKAGFRSNAIDPNARH
;
A
#
# COMPACT_ATOMS: atom_id res chain seq x y z
N MET A 1 25.48 -21.32 -16.65
CA MET A 1 26.88 -21.19 -16.19
C MET A 1 26.89 -21.14 -14.68
N SER A 2 27.47 -22.14 -14.01
CA SER A 2 27.61 -22.11 -12.55
C SER A 2 28.85 -21.28 -12.21
N LEU A 3 28.66 -20.20 -11.48
CA LEU A 3 29.77 -19.42 -10.94
C LEU A 3 30.55 -20.28 -9.93
N SER A 4 31.87 -20.41 -10.16
CA SER A 4 32.72 -21.09 -9.22
C SER A 4 32.92 -20.24 -7.95
N ARG A 5 33.21 -20.88 -6.79
CA ARG A 5 33.55 -20.16 -5.54
C ARG A 5 34.71 -19.16 -5.75
N ARG A 6 35.62 -19.47 -6.64
CA ARG A 6 36.78 -18.62 -6.97
C ARG A 6 36.37 -17.37 -7.77
N ASP A 7 35.39 -17.49 -8.66
CA ASP A 7 34.87 -16.35 -9.43
C ASP A 7 34.02 -15.43 -8.54
N PHE A 8 33.26 -15.99 -7.62
CA PHE A 8 32.55 -15.23 -6.59
C PHE A 8 33.49 -14.41 -5.71
N LEU A 9 34.59 -15.02 -5.23
CA LEU A 9 35.59 -14.33 -4.43
C LEU A 9 36.32 -13.23 -5.19
N LYS A 10 36.64 -13.45 -6.47
CA LYS A 10 37.28 -12.44 -7.32
C LYS A 10 36.34 -11.27 -7.58
N SER A 11 35.07 -11.51 -7.87
CA SER A 11 34.10 -10.46 -8.12
C SER A 11 33.76 -9.65 -6.86
N SER A 12 33.69 -10.28 -5.70
CA SER A 12 33.47 -9.57 -4.43
C SER A 12 34.69 -8.74 -4.00
N ALA A 13 35.93 -9.22 -4.23
CA ALA A 13 37.13 -8.45 -3.98
C ALA A 13 37.24 -7.22 -4.91
N ALA A 14 36.91 -7.38 -6.19
CA ALA A 14 36.87 -6.27 -7.14
C ALA A 14 35.81 -5.23 -6.79
N ALA A 15 34.62 -5.65 -6.35
CA ALA A 15 33.55 -4.76 -5.92
C ALA A 15 33.93 -3.98 -4.64
N SER A 16 34.62 -4.64 -3.69
CA SER A 16 35.10 -3.99 -2.47
C SER A 16 36.19 -2.97 -2.76
N ALA A 17 37.12 -3.26 -3.68
CA ALA A 17 38.15 -2.34 -4.11
C ALA A 17 37.57 -1.10 -4.81
N ALA A 18 36.58 -1.29 -5.69
CA ALA A 18 35.88 -0.19 -6.37
C ALA A 18 35.15 0.74 -5.39
N ALA A 19 34.50 0.17 -4.36
CA ALA A 19 33.86 0.95 -3.30
C ALA A 19 34.86 1.75 -2.45
N ALA A 20 36.05 1.18 -2.18
CA ALA A 20 37.10 1.82 -1.37
C ALA A 20 37.73 3.06 -2.06
N ILE A 21 37.71 3.13 -3.40
CA ILE A 21 38.19 4.28 -4.16
C ILE A 21 37.10 5.29 -4.54
N GLY A 22 35.90 5.17 -3.92
CA GLY A 22 34.81 6.13 -4.10
C GLY A 22 34.17 6.13 -5.49
N MET A 23 34.34 5.06 -6.26
CA MET A 23 33.64 4.92 -7.56
C MET A 23 32.15 4.69 -7.30
N THR A 24 31.35 5.70 -7.57
CA THR A 24 29.89 5.56 -7.60
C THR A 24 29.48 4.84 -8.88
N VAL A 25 28.70 3.78 -8.76
CA VAL A 25 28.11 3.11 -9.92
C VAL A 25 27.06 4.07 -10.52
N PRO A 26 27.15 4.44 -11.79
CA PRO A 26 26.16 5.29 -12.45
C PRO A 26 24.74 4.73 -12.25
N ALA A 27 23.76 5.62 -12.06
CA ALA A 27 22.37 5.24 -11.79
C ALA A 27 21.79 4.30 -12.88
N ASP A 28 22.21 4.49 -14.11
CA ASP A 28 21.80 3.68 -15.26
C ASP A 28 22.29 2.22 -15.16
N LEU A 29 23.52 2.00 -14.64
CA LEU A 29 24.06 0.67 -14.39
C LEU A 29 23.42 0.02 -13.17
N GLN A 30 23.02 0.79 -12.15
CA GLN A 30 22.23 0.29 -11.02
C GLN A 30 20.83 -0.14 -11.47
N ALA A 31 20.20 0.61 -12.37
CA ALA A 31 18.91 0.26 -12.94
C ALA A 31 18.98 -1.04 -13.78
N GLN A 32 20.07 -1.22 -14.54
CA GLN A 32 20.31 -2.44 -15.33
C GLN A 32 20.61 -3.66 -14.45
N ALA A 33 21.32 -3.50 -13.35
CA ALA A 33 21.61 -4.58 -12.41
C ALA A 33 20.34 -5.10 -11.68
N ASN A 34 19.27 -4.34 -11.71
CA ASN A 34 17.98 -4.75 -11.14
C ASN A 34 17.10 -5.56 -12.11
N VAL A 35 17.54 -5.76 -13.35
CA VAL A 35 16.84 -6.62 -14.32
C VAL A 35 17.31 -8.05 -14.12
N ALA A 36 16.46 -8.88 -13.52
CA ALA A 36 16.71 -10.30 -13.37
C ALA A 36 16.63 -11.01 -14.74
N GLU A 37 17.27 -12.17 -14.86
CA GLU A 37 17.07 -13.09 -15.99
C GLU A 37 15.56 -13.31 -16.20
N GLY A 38 15.05 -13.00 -17.38
CA GLY A 38 13.61 -13.04 -17.68
C GLY A 38 12.94 -11.66 -17.83
N GLY A 39 13.69 -10.56 -17.74
CA GLY A 39 13.18 -9.20 -17.98
C GLY A 39 12.33 -8.64 -16.83
N TRP A 40 12.52 -9.12 -15.61
CA TRP A 40 11.87 -8.59 -14.40
C TRP A 40 12.71 -7.48 -13.79
N ARG A 41 12.07 -6.38 -13.43
CA ARG A 41 12.69 -5.31 -12.65
C ARG A 41 12.25 -5.42 -11.19
N TRP A 42 13.20 -5.40 -10.27
CA TRP A 42 12.94 -5.44 -8.84
C TRP A 42 13.10 -4.04 -8.22
N ASP A 43 12.06 -3.55 -7.58
CA ASP A 43 12.03 -2.27 -6.88
C ASP A 43 11.70 -2.48 -5.39
N LYS A 44 12.26 -1.63 -4.53
CA LYS A 44 11.96 -1.63 -3.10
C LYS A 44 10.63 -0.93 -2.83
N ALA A 45 9.87 -1.49 -1.90
CA ALA A 45 8.63 -0.89 -1.40
C ALA A 45 8.41 -1.24 0.07
N ALA A 46 7.51 -0.54 0.72
CA ALA A 46 7.00 -0.91 2.03
C ALA A 46 5.77 -1.82 1.89
N CYS A 47 5.69 -2.84 2.73
CA CYS A 47 4.46 -3.62 2.84
C CYS A 47 3.36 -2.73 3.44
N ARG A 48 2.24 -2.62 2.75
CA ARG A 48 1.14 -1.76 3.18
C ARG A 48 0.16 -2.42 4.16
N PHE A 49 0.41 -3.66 4.57
CA PHE A 49 -0.62 -4.44 5.24
C PHE A 49 -0.82 -4.06 6.71
N CYS A 50 0.25 -3.80 7.45
CA CYS A 50 0.16 -3.41 8.87
C CYS A 50 1.33 -2.53 9.29
N GLY A 51 1.26 -2.01 10.51
CA GLY A 51 2.25 -1.10 11.09
C GLY A 51 3.63 -1.70 11.39
N THR A 52 3.86 -3.00 11.14
CA THR A 52 5.20 -3.61 11.28
C THR A 52 6.23 -2.96 10.36
N GLY A 53 5.80 -2.41 9.21
CA GLY A 53 6.68 -1.67 8.31
C GLY A 53 7.71 -2.52 7.58
N CYS A 54 7.37 -3.78 7.25
CA CYS A 54 8.25 -4.67 6.51
C CYS A 54 8.66 -4.08 5.16
N GLY A 55 9.95 -4.12 4.84
CA GLY A 55 10.46 -3.86 3.49
C GLY A 55 10.19 -5.05 2.57
N ILE A 56 9.73 -4.77 1.37
CA ILE A 56 9.50 -5.77 0.32
C ILE A 56 10.18 -5.37 -0.98
N MET A 57 10.47 -6.37 -1.79
CA MET A 57 10.91 -6.23 -3.17
C MET A 57 9.76 -6.63 -4.08
N LEU A 58 9.43 -5.77 -5.03
CA LEU A 58 8.41 -6.00 -6.05
C LEU A 58 9.06 -6.25 -7.40
N ALA A 59 8.78 -7.37 -8.02
CA ALA A 59 9.16 -7.63 -9.40
C ALA A 59 8.07 -7.13 -10.34
N THR A 60 8.46 -6.33 -11.32
CA THR A 60 7.57 -5.84 -12.37
C THR A 60 8.00 -6.35 -13.73
N LYS A 61 7.02 -6.72 -14.56
CA LYS A 61 7.19 -7.08 -15.96
C LYS A 61 6.01 -6.51 -16.74
N GLU A 62 6.29 -5.81 -17.84
CA GLU A 62 5.26 -5.22 -18.72
C GLU A 62 4.20 -4.40 -17.95
N GLY A 63 4.65 -3.61 -16.96
CA GLY A 63 3.76 -2.77 -16.14
C GLY A 63 2.93 -3.52 -15.10
N LYS A 64 3.14 -4.82 -14.91
CA LYS A 64 2.45 -5.63 -13.88
C LYS A 64 3.40 -6.12 -12.82
N ILE A 65 2.94 -6.19 -11.57
CA ILE A 65 3.67 -6.85 -10.49
C ILE A 65 3.51 -8.37 -10.66
N VAL A 66 4.62 -9.07 -10.84
CA VAL A 66 4.64 -10.52 -11.09
C VAL A 66 5.14 -11.34 -9.91
N ALA A 67 5.91 -10.72 -9.00
CA ALA A 67 6.39 -11.38 -7.79
C ALA A 67 6.60 -10.40 -6.63
N VAL A 68 6.57 -10.93 -5.41
CA VAL A 68 6.86 -10.20 -4.17
C VAL A 68 7.73 -11.08 -3.28
N LYS A 69 8.75 -10.49 -2.67
CA LYS A 69 9.58 -11.11 -1.63
C LYS A 69 9.97 -10.09 -0.57
N GLY A 70 10.41 -10.55 0.60
CA GLY A 70 10.97 -9.66 1.62
C GLY A 70 12.27 -9.01 1.14
N ASP A 71 12.52 -7.77 1.55
CA ASP A 71 13.79 -7.08 1.31
C ASP A 71 14.83 -7.53 2.34
N PRO A 72 15.91 -8.24 1.94
CA PRO A 72 16.96 -8.67 2.87
C PRO A 72 17.69 -7.51 3.54
N ALA A 73 17.71 -6.32 2.91
CA ALA A 73 18.34 -5.14 3.45
C ALA A 73 17.45 -4.35 4.41
N ALA A 74 16.17 -4.70 4.53
CA ALA A 74 15.26 -4.04 5.46
C ALA A 74 15.53 -4.49 6.91
N PRO A 75 15.84 -3.57 7.84
CA PRO A 75 16.20 -3.92 9.22
C PRO A 75 15.06 -4.57 9.99
N VAL A 76 13.81 -4.23 9.66
CA VAL A 76 12.61 -4.71 10.34
C VAL A 76 12.39 -6.20 10.14
N ASN A 77 12.42 -6.66 8.89
CA ASN A 77 12.03 -8.03 8.52
C ASN A 77 13.14 -8.87 7.89
N ARG A 78 14.29 -8.29 7.55
CA ARG A 78 15.51 -8.98 7.10
C ARG A 78 15.23 -10.04 6.03
N GLY A 79 14.41 -9.71 5.03
CA GLY A 79 14.04 -10.62 3.94
C GLY A 79 12.87 -11.56 4.25
N LEU A 80 12.35 -11.59 5.49
CA LEU A 80 11.20 -12.40 5.85
C LEU A 80 9.89 -11.63 5.64
N ASN A 81 8.82 -12.33 5.31
CA ASN A 81 7.47 -11.80 5.23
C ASN A 81 6.48 -12.79 5.85
N CYS A 82 5.40 -12.28 6.41
CA CYS A 82 4.24 -13.11 6.68
C CYS A 82 3.46 -13.39 5.38
N ILE A 83 2.54 -14.33 5.43
CA ILE A 83 1.72 -14.71 4.27
C ILE A 83 1.02 -13.52 3.60
N LYS A 84 0.59 -12.53 4.38
CA LYS A 84 -0.06 -11.30 3.87
C LYS A 84 0.89 -10.48 3.00
N GLY A 85 2.15 -10.33 3.40
CA GLY A 85 3.17 -9.64 2.64
C GLY A 85 3.51 -10.35 1.33
N TYR A 86 3.64 -11.68 1.35
CA TYR A 86 3.92 -12.47 0.14
C TYR A 86 2.81 -12.37 -0.90
N PHE A 87 1.54 -12.31 -0.48
CA PHE A 87 0.40 -12.23 -1.38
C PHE A 87 -0.10 -10.81 -1.64
N ASN A 88 0.63 -9.79 -1.18
CA ASN A 88 0.20 -8.40 -1.28
C ASN A 88 -0.12 -7.96 -2.73
N ALA A 89 0.66 -8.41 -3.71
CA ALA A 89 0.41 -8.11 -5.12
C ALA A 89 -0.89 -8.73 -5.66
N LYS A 90 -1.35 -9.85 -5.13
CA LYS A 90 -2.59 -10.50 -5.60
C LYS A 90 -3.84 -9.65 -5.36
N ILE A 91 -3.82 -8.80 -4.33
CA ILE A 91 -4.90 -7.86 -4.05
C ILE A 91 -5.16 -6.91 -5.22
N MET A 92 -4.12 -6.60 -6.01
CA MET A 92 -4.23 -5.69 -7.16
C MET A 92 -4.95 -6.32 -8.36
N TYR A 93 -4.94 -7.65 -8.45
CA TYR A 93 -5.37 -8.39 -9.64
C TYR A 93 -6.51 -9.38 -9.37
N GLY A 94 -7.15 -9.31 -8.21
CA GLY A 94 -8.34 -10.12 -7.89
C GLY A 94 -9.49 -9.81 -8.87
N ALA A 95 -10.20 -10.84 -9.31
CA ALA A 95 -11.33 -10.68 -10.24
C ALA A 95 -12.45 -9.84 -9.62
N ASP A 96 -12.57 -9.89 -8.30
CA ASP A 96 -13.55 -9.16 -7.47
C ASP A 96 -13.05 -7.79 -7.00
N ARG A 97 -11.85 -7.34 -7.44
CA ARG A 97 -11.33 -6.04 -7.04
C ARG A 97 -12.22 -4.91 -7.51
N LEU A 98 -12.70 -4.12 -6.55
CA LEU A 98 -13.48 -2.93 -6.82
C LEU A 98 -12.62 -1.87 -7.53
N LYS A 99 -13.14 -1.33 -8.65
CA LYS A 99 -12.48 -0.30 -9.46
C LYS A 99 -13.21 1.03 -9.43
N GLN A 100 -14.41 1.05 -8.85
CA GLN A 100 -15.26 2.23 -8.71
C GLN A 100 -16.08 2.11 -7.42
N PRO A 101 -16.59 3.23 -6.88
CA PRO A 101 -17.44 3.21 -5.72
C PRO A 101 -18.72 2.42 -5.97
N LEU A 102 -19.21 1.75 -4.94
CA LEU A 102 -20.50 1.09 -4.93
C LEU A 102 -21.41 1.77 -3.90
N LEU A 103 -22.65 2.00 -4.26
CA LEU A 103 -23.68 2.53 -3.38
C LEU A 103 -24.90 1.60 -3.39
N ARG A 104 -25.54 1.40 -2.24
CA ARG A 104 -26.81 0.68 -2.20
C ARG A 104 -27.91 1.56 -2.78
N MET A 105 -28.56 1.09 -3.83
CA MET A 105 -29.52 1.89 -4.58
C MET A 105 -30.77 1.10 -4.93
N ASN A 106 -31.93 1.71 -4.72
CA ASN A 106 -33.22 1.15 -5.14
C ASN A 106 -33.40 1.28 -6.67
N ALA A 107 -34.49 0.72 -7.18
CA ALA A 107 -34.84 0.77 -8.60
C ALA A 107 -35.04 2.19 -9.14
N LYS A 108 -35.26 3.19 -8.28
CA LYS A 108 -35.38 4.61 -8.63
C LYS A 108 -34.05 5.35 -8.68
N GLY A 109 -32.94 4.66 -8.38
CA GLY A 109 -31.61 5.27 -8.32
C GLY A 109 -31.36 6.08 -7.05
N GLU A 110 -32.12 5.88 -5.98
CA GLU A 110 -31.96 6.54 -4.70
C GLU A 110 -31.21 5.63 -3.71
N PHE A 111 -30.48 6.23 -2.78
CA PHE A 111 -29.82 5.48 -1.70
C PHE A 111 -30.84 4.76 -0.83
N ASP A 112 -30.69 3.45 -0.67
CA ASP A 112 -31.50 2.63 0.22
C ASP A 112 -30.62 1.58 0.90
N LYS A 113 -30.59 1.60 2.23
CA LYS A 113 -29.78 0.67 3.06
C LYS A 113 -30.08 -0.81 2.82
N LYS A 114 -31.27 -1.13 2.32
CA LYS A 114 -31.73 -2.51 2.10
C LYS A 114 -31.55 -2.97 0.65
N ALA A 115 -31.24 -2.06 -0.25
CA ALA A 115 -31.04 -2.36 -1.66
C ALA A 115 -29.67 -2.99 -1.95
N ASP A 116 -29.50 -3.53 -3.15
CA ASP A 116 -28.24 -4.09 -3.62
C ASP A 116 -27.22 -3.00 -3.98
N PHE A 117 -25.94 -3.39 -4.02
CA PHE A 117 -24.88 -2.49 -4.44
C PHE A 117 -24.89 -2.27 -5.94
N ALA A 118 -24.88 -1.01 -6.35
CA ALA A 118 -24.73 -0.58 -7.74
C ALA A 118 -23.48 0.33 -7.89
N PRO A 119 -22.78 0.25 -9.02
CA PRO A 119 -21.65 1.12 -9.30
C PRO A 119 -22.09 2.56 -9.54
N VAL A 120 -21.36 3.51 -8.92
CA VAL A 120 -21.63 4.94 -9.03
C VAL A 120 -20.35 5.73 -9.29
N SER A 121 -20.50 6.98 -9.72
CA SER A 121 -19.35 7.88 -9.82
C SER A 121 -18.82 8.29 -8.43
N TRP A 122 -17.55 8.67 -8.35
CA TRP A 122 -16.96 9.24 -7.13
C TRP A 122 -17.73 10.46 -6.63
N LYS A 123 -18.16 11.33 -7.55
CA LYS A 123 -18.97 12.49 -7.18
C LYS A 123 -20.26 12.08 -6.47
N ARG A 124 -21.00 11.12 -7.04
CA ARG A 124 -22.26 10.63 -6.44
C ARG A 124 -22.01 10.01 -5.05
N ALA A 125 -20.94 9.24 -4.91
CA ALA A 125 -20.58 8.64 -3.62
C ALA A 125 -20.30 9.70 -2.56
N PHE A 126 -19.51 10.72 -2.90
CA PHE A 126 -19.20 11.82 -1.97
C PHE A 126 -20.40 12.69 -1.66
N ASP A 127 -21.27 13.00 -2.63
CA ASP A 127 -22.50 13.77 -2.39
C ASP A 127 -23.40 13.05 -1.36
N GLU A 128 -23.51 11.72 -1.46
CA GLU A 128 -24.32 10.94 -0.51
C GLU A 128 -23.65 10.87 0.87
N MET A 129 -22.33 10.70 0.93
CA MET A 129 -21.58 10.76 2.19
C MET A 129 -21.75 12.13 2.88
N GLU A 130 -21.57 13.21 2.14
CA GLU A 130 -21.71 14.57 2.66
C GLU A 130 -23.12 14.80 3.24
N LYS A 131 -24.15 14.40 2.51
CA LYS A 131 -25.55 14.51 2.95
C LYS A 131 -25.76 13.84 4.32
N HIS A 132 -25.31 12.60 4.48
CA HIS A 132 -25.48 11.86 5.72
C HIS A 132 -24.61 12.40 6.86
N ILE A 133 -23.39 12.83 6.58
CA ILE A 133 -22.52 13.48 7.56
C ILE A 133 -23.16 14.77 8.07
N ARG A 134 -23.70 15.62 7.18
CA ARG A 134 -24.40 16.86 7.56
C ARG A 134 -25.63 16.62 8.42
N ILE A 135 -26.40 15.57 8.13
CA ILE A 135 -27.55 15.16 8.96
C ILE A 135 -27.05 14.73 10.34
N ALA A 136 -26.05 13.87 10.43
CA ALA A 136 -25.51 13.40 11.70
C ALA A 136 -24.94 14.53 12.56
N LEU A 137 -24.22 15.46 11.95
CA LEU A 137 -23.70 16.65 12.66
C LEU A 137 -24.82 17.58 13.14
N LYS A 138 -25.89 17.74 12.37
CA LYS A 138 -27.04 18.55 12.78
C LYS A 138 -27.81 17.93 13.93
N GLU A 139 -27.99 16.61 13.93
CA GLU A 139 -28.79 15.90 14.94
C GLU A 139 -28.03 15.60 16.23
N LYS A 140 -26.74 15.27 16.14
CA LYS A 140 -25.93 14.76 17.25
C LYS A 140 -24.66 15.57 17.53
N GLY A 141 -24.41 16.64 16.74
CA GLY A 141 -23.18 17.40 16.84
C GLY A 141 -21.94 16.62 16.44
N PRO A 142 -20.74 17.04 16.87
CA PRO A 142 -19.47 16.38 16.57
C PRO A 142 -19.43 14.88 16.89
N GLU A 143 -20.10 14.45 17.94
CA GLU A 143 -20.18 13.07 18.39
C GLU A 143 -21.02 12.17 17.45
N GLY A 144 -21.76 12.76 16.51
CA GLY A 144 -22.52 12.03 15.50
C GLY A 144 -21.66 11.41 14.40
N VAL A 145 -20.37 11.74 14.31
CA VAL A 145 -19.45 11.25 13.29
C VAL A 145 -18.25 10.58 13.96
N ALA A 146 -17.94 9.37 13.53
CA ALA A 146 -16.79 8.62 14.00
C ALA A 146 -16.00 8.02 12.83
N VAL A 147 -14.70 7.77 13.01
CA VAL A 147 -13.85 7.08 12.05
C VAL A 147 -13.25 5.83 12.68
N PHE A 148 -13.59 4.70 12.10
CA PHE A 148 -12.84 3.46 12.33
C PHE A 148 -11.63 3.44 11.40
N ALA A 149 -10.48 3.77 11.95
CA ALA A 149 -9.22 3.76 11.23
C ALA A 149 -8.68 2.33 11.04
N SER A 150 -7.56 2.19 10.38
CA SER A 150 -6.94 0.90 10.10
C SER A 150 -5.45 0.91 10.42
N GLY A 151 -4.94 -0.20 10.94
CA GLY A 151 -3.49 -0.47 11.04
C GLY A 151 -2.80 -0.57 9.67
N GLN A 152 -3.56 -0.53 8.58
CA GLN A 152 -3.05 -0.47 7.21
C GLN A 152 -2.90 0.96 6.67
N HIS A 153 -3.30 1.97 7.44
CA HIS A 153 -3.08 3.37 7.08
C HIS A 153 -1.59 3.66 7.02
N THR A 154 -1.17 4.36 5.97
CA THR A 154 0.13 5.03 5.98
C THR A 154 0.12 6.16 7.00
N ILE A 155 1.31 6.65 7.38
CA ILE A 155 1.44 7.81 8.29
C ILE A 155 0.64 9.01 7.76
N MET A 156 0.67 9.25 6.44
CA MET A 156 -0.04 10.37 5.81
C MET A 156 -1.57 10.20 5.88
N GLU A 157 -2.07 8.99 5.63
CA GLU A 157 -3.50 8.68 5.74
C GLU A 157 -3.98 8.82 7.19
N GLY A 158 -3.22 8.30 8.16
CA GLY A 158 -3.52 8.45 9.58
C GLY A 158 -3.53 9.91 10.04
N TYR A 159 -2.56 10.70 9.59
CA TYR A 159 -2.51 12.14 9.86
C TYR A 159 -3.73 12.88 9.26
N ALA A 160 -4.09 12.59 8.00
CA ALA A 160 -5.24 13.21 7.35
C ALA A 160 -6.55 12.87 8.08
N ALA A 161 -6.75 11.59 8.47
CA ALA A 161 -7.90 11.16 9.24
C ALA A 161 -7.99 11.87 10.61
N GLN A 162 -6.88 11.95 11.35
CA GLN A 162 -6.80 12.67 12.62
C GLN A 162 -7.11 14.16 12.45
N LYS A 163 -6.55 14.80 11.43
CA LYS A 163 -6.77 16.22 11.15
C LYS A 163 -8.23 16.48 10.79
N MET A 164 -8.83 15.63 9.97
CA MET A 164 -10.24 15.73 9.61
C MET A 164 -11.13 15.63 10.84
N MET A 165 -10.90 14.66 11.72
CA MET A 165 -11.71 14.47 12.91
C MET A 165 -11.52 15.59 13.93
N LYS A 166 -10.28 15.91 14.29
CA LYS A 166 -10.00 16.88 15.36
C LYS A 166 -10.19 18.32 14.93
N ALA A 167 -9.66 18.72 13.79
CA ALA A 167 -9.76 20.09 13.29
C ALA A 167 -11.05 20.36 12.49
N GLY A 168 -11.49 19.38 11.71
CA GLY A 168 -12.70 19.47 10.88
C GLY A 168 -13.97 19.29 11.69
N PHE A 169 -14.17 18.09 12.23
CA PHE A 169 -15.41 17.75 12.96
C PHE A 169 -15.37 18.13 14.45
N ARG A 170 -14.21 18.48 15.00
CA ARG A 170 -14.01 18.77 16.43
C ARG A 170 -14.39 17.59 17.32
N SER A 171 -14.15 16.35 16.86
CA SER A 171 -14.46 15.12 17.57
C SER A 171 -13.17 14.30 17.80
N ASN A 172 -13.13 13.58 18.92
CA ASN A 172 -12.11 12.58 19.22
C ASN A 172 -12.57 11.15 18.89
N ALA A 173 -13.72 10.97 18.25
CA ALA A 173 -14.30 9.69 17.90
C ALA A 173 -13.54 9.04 16.72
N ILE A 174 -12.26 8.76 16.90
CA ILE A 174 -11.40 8.06 15.95
C ILE A 174 -10.57 7.02 16.68
N ASP A 175 -10.62 5.77 16.20
CA ASP A 175 -9.85 4.66 16.78
C ASP A 175 -9.43 3.68 15.67
N PRO A 176 -8.24 3.05 15.78
CA PRO A 176 -7.82 2.01 14.84
C PRO A 176 -8.58 0.69 15.09
N ASN A 177 -8.62 -0.14 14.06
CA ASN A 177 -9.30 -1.44 14.10
C ASN A 177 -8.62 -2.48 14.98
N ALA A 178 -7.34 -2.31 15.26
CA ALA A 178 -6.55 -3.23 16.07
C ALA A 178 -5.36 -2.51 16.71
N ARG A 179 -4.93 -3.03 17.84
CA ARG A 179 -3.66 -2.64 18.47
C ARG A 179 -2.57 -3.60 17.99
N HIS A 180 -1.58 -3.07 17.33
CA HIS A 180 -0.38 -3.80 16.93
C HIS A 180 0.85 -3.08 17.45
#